data_71debe1c437ffeceb67b17728b7d4520
#
_entry.id   71debe1c437ffeceb67b17728b7d4520
#
_cell.length_a   1.000
_cell.length_b   1.000
_cell.length_c   1.000
_cell.angle_alpha   90.00
_cell.angle_beta   90.00
_cell.angle_gamma   90.00
#
_symmetry.space_group_name_H-M   'P 1'
#
loop_
_entity.id
_entity.type
_entity.pdbx_description
1 polymer ?
#
loop_
_entity_poly.entity_id
_entity_poly.type
_entity_poly.pdbx_seq_one_letter_code
_entity_poly.pdbx_strand_id
1 'polypeptide(L)'
;MTDLSWLTARPVAHRGLHDMNKTRWENTLSAFAAAAERGYAIECDVHLSSDRVPVIMHDGDLKRLTGQDGFVWQRTAAELAALMIGGTKDNVPTLQEVLDLVDGRVPLVVELKGVPGYDEGLVAIVGEMLKRYKGKAAIMSFDHWLVRDFPKDAPGIPGGLTAYGRDNRLIEAHFAMLAHDLAFTSYAAGDLPNPFVSFVREKLKMPVITWTVHDQPAVDLTFKYADQMTFEGFEPDLVKVA
;
A
#
# COMPACT_ATOMS: atom_id res chain seq x y z
N MET A 1 -4.48 -0.03 -22.51
CA MET A 1 -4.55 0.24 -21.05
C MET A 1 -4.60 -1.10 -20.34
N THR A 2 -3.83 -1.29 -19.31
CA THR A 2 -3.86 -2.50 -18.47
C THR A 2 -5.22 -2.56 -17.75
N ASP A 3 -5.86 -3.74 -17.74
CA ASP A 3 -7.10 -3.92 -16.98
C ASP A 3 -6.82 -3.86 -15.47
N LEU A 4 -7.35 -2.85 -14.81
CA LEU A 4 -7.23 -2.62 -13.37
C LEU A 4 -8.57 -2.83 -12.62
N SER A 5 -9.56 -3.44 -13.24
CA SER A 5 -10.86 -3.73 -12.60
C SER A 5 -10.71 -4.51 -11.28
N TRP A 6 -9.67 -5.31 -11.17
CA TRP A 6 -9.33 -6.07 -9.97
C TRP A 6 -8.96 -5.17 -8.77
N LEU A 7 -8.39 -3.96 -9.00
CA LEU A 7 -7.99 -3.02 -7.95
C LEU A 7 -9.20 -2.46 -7.20
N THR A 8 -10.32 -2.31 -7.89
CA THR A 8 -11.56 -1.76 -7.32
C THR A 8 -12.63 -2.83 -7.06
N ALA A 9 -12.35 -4.09 -7.34
CA ALA A 9 -13.32 -5.17 -7.20
C ALA A 9 -13.62 -5.56 -5.73
N ARG A 10 -12.69 -5.25 -4.82
CA ARG A 10 -12.76 -5.65 -3.41
C ARG A 10 -12.23 -4.54 -2.51
N PRO A 11 -12.77 -4.36 -1.29
CA PRO A 11 -12.14 -3.49 -0.30
C PRO A 11 -10.70 -3.93 -0.03
N VAL A 12 -9.83 -2.95 0.23
CA VAL A 12 -8.42 -3.17 0.50
C VAL A 12 -8.19 -3.09 2.01
N ALA A 13 -7.70 -4.16 2.63
CA ALA A 13 -7.37 -4.17 4.05
C ALA A 13 -6.03 -3.44 4.26
N HIS A 14 -6.06 -2.27 4.92
CA HIS A 14 -4.92 -1.43 5.23
C HIS A 14 -3.96 -2.18 6.16
N ARG A 15 -2.73 -2.44 5.70
CA ARG A 15 -1.72 -3.23 6.43
C ARG A 15 -2.20 -4.62 6.85
N GLY A 16 -3.10 -5.22 6.03
CA GLY A 16 -3.79 -6.46 6.33
C GLY A 16 -5.01 -6.28 7.22
N LEU A 17 -5.73 -7.38 7.53
CA LEU A 17 -6.90 -7.36 8.40
C LEU A 17 -6.47 -7.46 9.88
N HIS A 18 -5.91 -6.39 10.41
CA HIS A 18 -5.53 -6.27 11.82
C HIS A 18 -6.72 -5.79 12.68
N ASP A 19 -6.62 -5.95 14.00
CA ASP A 19 -7.64 -5.58 14.97
C ASP A 19 -7.30 -4.30 15.75
N MET A 20 -6.70 -3.32 15.09
CA MET A 20 -6.14 -2.10 15.68
C MET A 20 -5.03 -2.41 16.69
N ASN A 21 -4.18 -3.38 16.35
CA ASN A 21 -3.01 -3.80 17.11
C ASN A 21 -3.31 -4.29 18.54
N LYS A 22 -4.45 -4.96 18.74
CA LYS A 22 -4.80 -5.55 20.05
C LYS A 22 -4.23 -6.96 20.18
N THR A 23 -4.57 -7.84 19.23
CA THR A 23 -4.12 -9.24 19.20
C THR A 23 -3.49 -9.62 17.87
N ARG A 24 -3.97 -9.05 16.77
CA ARG A 24 -3.44 -9.20 15.42
C ARG A 24 -2.96 -7.83 14.94
N TRP A 25 -1.66 -7.72 14.79
CA TRP A 25 -1.01 -6.44 14.50
C TRP A 25 -0.89 -6.17 13.00
N GLU A 26 -0.84 -4.90 12.66
CA GLU A 26 -0.63 -4.40 11.30
C GLU A 26 0.65 -4.96 10.66
N ASN A 27 0.64 -5.11 9.34
CA ASN A 27 1.82 -5.51 8.56
C ASN A 27 2.46 -6.85 9.03
N THR A 28 1.65 -7.79 9.49
CA THR A 28 2.08 -9.12 9.92
C THR A 28 1.51 -10.22 9.02
N LEU A 29 2.17 -11.38 8.99
CA LEU A 29 1.69 -12.53 8.24
C LEU A 29 0.29 -12.98 8.72
N SER A 30 0.01 -12.89 10.01
CA SER A 30 -1.31 -13.21 10.55
C SER A 30 -2.41 -12.25 10.08
N ALA A 31 -2.11 -10.95 9.94
CA ALA A 31 -3.04 -9.97 9.41
C ALA A 31 -3.29 -10.17 7.90
N PHE A 32 -2.25 -10.54 7.15
CA PHE A 32 -2.38 -10.84 5.72
C PHE A 32 -3.14 -12.14 5.46
N ALA A 33 -2.88 -13.18 6.24
CA ALA A 33 -3.63 -14.42 6.18
C ALA A 33 -5.14 -14.20 6.42
N ALA A 34 -5.48 -13.43 7.47
CA ALA A 34 -6.86 -13.10 7.79
C ALA A 34 -7.55 -12.29 6.67
N ALA A 35 -6.85 -11.32 6.06
CA ALA A 35 -7.39 -10.57 4.93
C ALA A 35 -7.64 -11.48 3.71
N ALA A 36 -6.70 -12.36 3.38
CA ALA A 36 -6.82 -13.30 2.28
C ALA A 36 -7.96 -14.32 2.50
N GLU A 37 -8.14 -14.83 3.72
CA GLU A 37 -9.24 -15.72 4.10
C GLU A 37 -10.62 -15.06 3.94
N ARG A 38 -10.72 -13.77 4.23
CA ARG A 38 -11.95 -12.97 4.05
C ARG A 38 -12.14 -12.51 2.60
N GLY A 39 -11.16 -12.70 1.74
CA GLY A 39 -11.21 -12.29 0.33
C GLY A 39 -11.01 -10.81 0.10
N TYR A 40 -10.48 -10.04 1.05
CA TYR A 40 -10.08 -8.66 0.85
C TYR A 40 -8.80 -8.57 0.04
N ALA A 41 -8.65 -7.52 -0.77
CA ALA A 41 -7.34 -7.12 -1.25
C ALA A 41 -6.49 -6.67 -0.05
N ILE A 42 -5.18 -6.72 -0.19
CA ILE A 42 -4.25 -6.40 0.91
C ILE A 42 -3.40 -5.21 0.50
N GLU A 43 -3.31 -4.22 1.37
CA GLU A 43 -2.28 -3.21 1.30
C GLU A 43 -1.18 -3.53 2.32
N CYS A 44 0.08 -3.25 1.97
CA CYS A 44 1.24 -3.42 2.85
C CYS A 44 2.34 -2.40 2.54
N ASP A 45 3.13 -2.06 3.55
CA ASP A 45 4.22 -1.07 3.49
C ASP A 45 5.59 -1.75 3.39
N VAL A 46 6.45 -1.27 2.48
CA VAL A 46 7.75 -1.88 2.22
C VAL A 46 8.90 -0.88 2.36
N HIS A 47 9.89 -1.24 3.16
CA HIS A 47 11.21 -0.62 3.23
C HIS A 47 12.31 -1.56 2.75
N LEU A 48 13.53 -1.04 2.50
CA LEU A 48 14.73 -1.85 2.36
C LEU A 48 15.45 -2.01 3.70
N SER A 49 15.84 -3.24 4.01
CA SER A 49 16.81 -3.56 5.06
C SER A 49 18.24 -3.12 4.67
N SER A 50 19.20 -3.18 5.60
CA SER A 50 20.59 -2.82 5.33
C SER A 50 21.25 -3.71 4.27
N ASP A 51 20.82 -4.96 4.15
CA ASP A 51 21.23 -5.92 3.12
C ASP A 51 20.33 -5.93 1.89
N ARG A 52 19.50 -4.87 1.72
CA ARG A 52 18.66 -4.59 0.54
C ARG A 52 17.56 -5.62 0.27
N VAL A 53 17.07 -6.26 1.29
CA VAL A 53 15.89 -7.13 1.21
C VAL A 53 14.64 -6.29 1.50
N PRO A 54 13.59 -6.34 0.66
CA PRO A 54 12.31 -5.70 0.95
C PRO A 54 11.64 -6.34 2.17
N VAL A 55 11.39 -5.54 3.20
CA VAL A 55 10.77 -5.95 4.47
C VAL A 55 9.50 -5.15 4.74
N ILE A 56 8.57 -5.75 5.44
CA ILE A 56 7.24 -5.17 5.68
C ILE A 56 7.22 -4.41 6.99
N MET A 57 7.11 -3.09 6.91
CA MET A 57 6.98 -2.20 8.06
C MET A 57 6.47 -0.84 7.59
N HIS A 58 5.55 -0.23 8.35
CA HIS A 58 5.07 1.12 8.00
C HIS A 58 6.08 2.19 8.42
N ASP A 59 6.51 2.17 9.69
CA ASP A 59 7.43 3.17 10.22
C ASP A 59 8.86 2.86 9.80
N GLY A 60 9.65 3.89 9.56
CA GLY A 60 11.09 3.73 9.35
C GLY A 60 11.83 3.32 10.63
N ASP A 61 11.31 3.73 11.81
CA ASP A 61 11.83 3.30 13.10
C ASP A 61 11.14 2.03 13.62
N LEU A 62 11.84 1.31 14.50
CA LEU A 62 11.38 0.00 15.00
C LEU A 62 10.53 0.11 16.27
N LYS A 63 10.48 1.29 16.90
CA LYS A 63 10.03 1.44 18.30
C LYS A 63 8.57 1.08 18.52
N ARG A 64 7.69 1.62 17.67
CA ARG A 64 6.24 1.48 17.87
C ARG A 64 5.78 0.02 17.77
N LEU A 65 6.31 -0.73 16.81
CA LEU A 65 5.85 -2.09 16.54
C LEU A 65 6.65 -3.15 17.31
N THR A 66 7.94 -2.94 17.53
CA THR A 66 8.81 -3.98 18.13
C THR A 66 9.33 -3.63 19.53
N GLY A 67 9.18 -2.38 19.97
CA GLY A 67 9.76 -1.89 21.21
C GLY A 67 11.28 -1.65 21.16
N GLN A 68 11.95 -2.00 20.06
CA GLN A 68 13.40 -1.83 19.87
C GLN A 68 13.73 -0.45 19.35
N ASP A 69 14.92 0.04 19.66
CA ASP A 69 15.44 1.29 19.10
C ASP A 69 16.18 1.03 17.77
N GLY A 70 16.24 2.05 16.92
CA GLY A 70 16.91 2.02 15.62
C GLY A 70 15.93 2.06 14.45
N PHE A 71 16.50 1.92 13.23
CA PHE A 71 15.76 2.05 11.98
C PHE A 71 15.84 0.78 11.15
N VAL A 72 14.84 0.57 10.30
CA VAL A 72 14.74 -0.60 9.41
C VAL A 72 16.00 -0.74 8.55
N TRP A 73 16.46 0.32 7.91
CA TRP A 73 17.63 0.33 7.02
C TRP A 73 18.99 0.18 7.74
N GLN A 74 18.99 0.10 9.07
CA GLN A 74 20.21 -0.17 9.87
C GLN A 74 20.37 -1.64 10.24
N ARG A 75 19.37 -2.48 9.94
CA ARG A 75 19.33 -3.91 10.28
C ARG A 75 19.24 -4.74 9.02
N THR A 76 19.87 -5.90 9.04
CA THR A 76 19.66 -6.93 8.01
C THR A 76 18.26 -7.52 8.12
N ALA A 77 17.77 -8.11 7.03
CA ALA A 77 16.48 -8.80 7.05
C ALA A 77 16.41 -9.91 8.11
N ALA A 78 17.51 -10.63 8.32
CA ALA A 78 17.60 -11.66 9.36
C ALA A 78 17.49 -11.10 10.78
N GLU A 79 18.11 -9.93 11.05
CA GLU A 79 17.95 -9.24 12.33
C GLU A 79 16.54 -8.72 12.54
N LEU A 80 15.89 -8.20 11.49
CA LEU A 80 14.49 -7.75 11.55
C LEU A 80 13.53 -8.92 11.76
N ALA A 81 13.73 -10.04 11.08
CA ALA A 81 12.94 -11.25 11.26
C ALA A 81 13.04 -11.86 12.67
N ALA A 82 14.05 -11.49 13.46
CA ALA A 82 14.15 -11.89 14.87
C ALA A 82 13.35 -10.99 15.81
N LEU A 83 12.79 -9.87 15.33
CA LEU A 83 12.01 -8.91 16.15
C LEU A 83 10.52 -9.30 16.15
N MET A 84 9.98 -9.54 17.33
CA MET A 84 8.55 -9.78 17.52
C MET A 84 7.76 -8.47 17.42
N ILE A 85 6.64 -8.51 16.74
CA ILE A 85 5.72 -7.37 16.62
C ILE A 85 4.68 -7.43 17.74
N GLY A 86 4.57 -6.35 18.52
CA GLY A 86 3.57 -6.21 19.58
C GLY A 86 3.63 -7.26 20.68
N GLY A 87 4.76 -7.95 20.84
CA GLY A 87 4.89 -9.07 21.76
C GLY A 87 4.08 -10.31 21.36
N THR A 88 3.60 -10.37 20.13
CA THR A 88 2.90 -11.54 19.55
C THR A 88 3.89 -12.60 19.07
N LYS A 89 3.42 -13.59 18.32
CA LYS A 89 4.27 -14.57 17.65
C LYS A 89 4.68 -14.13 16.24
N ASP A 90 4.12 -13.02 15.75
CA ASP A 90 4.49 -12.47 14.46
C ASP A 90 5.81 -11.69 14.56
N ASN A 91 6.63 -11.85 13.56
CA ASN A 91 7.87 -11.12 13.38
C ASN A 91 7.76 -10.13 12.21
N VAL A 92 8.76 -9.29 12.00
CA VAL A 92 8.85 -8.44 10.81
C VAL A 92 9.05 -9.32 9.57
N PRO A 93 8.07 -9.42 8.66
CA PRO A 93 8.19 -10.30 7.51
C PRO A 93 8.93 -9.61 6.36
N THR A 94 9.47 -10.41 5.46
CA THR A 94 9.92 -9.97 4.14
C THR A 94 8.75 -9.88 3.17
N LEU A 95 8.89 -9.08 2.10
CA LEU A 95 7.91 -9.08 1.01
C LEU A 95 7.77 -10.48 0.38
N GLN A 96 8.86 -11.26 0.27
CA GLN A 96 8.79 -12.61 -0.30
C GLN A 96 7.87 -13.52 0.53
N GLU A 97 7.96 -13.48 1.85
CA GLU A 97 7.07 -14.26 2.73
C GLU A 97 5.61 -13.87 2.56
N VAL A 98 5.32 -12.59 2.33
CA VAL A 98 3.95 -12.13 2.04
C VAL A 98 3.47 -12.64 0.68
N LEU A 99 4.32 -12.56 -0.37
CA LEU A 99 3.99 -13.09 -1.70
C LEU A 99 3.71 -14.59 -1.66
N ASP A 100 4.53 -15.35 -0.94
CA ASP A 100 4.36 -16.80 -0.77
C ASP A 100 3.10 -17.13 0.03
N LEU A 101 2.83 -16.37 1.11
CA LEU A 101 1.64 -16.54 1.93
C LEU A 101 0.36 -16.28 1.12
N VAL A 102 0.33 -15.17 0.37
CA VAL A 102 -0.88 -14.76 -0.37
C VAL A 102 -1.11 -15.63 -1.59
N ASP A 103 -0.04 -16.06 -2.27
CA ASP A 103 -0.04 -16.99 -3.42
C ASP A 103 -1.14 -16.69 -4.45
N GLY A 104 -1.35 -15.42 -4.78
CA GLY A 104 -2.32 -14.98 -5.77
C GLY A 104 -3.80 -15.05 -5.35
N ARG A 105 -4.12 -15.45 -4.12
CA ARG A 105 -5.52 -15.60 -3.64
C ARG A 105 -6.31 -14.30 -3.66
N VAL A 106 -5.65 -13.19 -3.38
CA VAL A 106 -6.23 -11.84 -3.39
C VAL A 106 -5.22 -10.84 -3.98
N PRO A 107 -5.69 -9.68 -4.49
CA PRO A 107 -4.78 -8.64 -4.97
C PRO A 107 -3.93 -8.02 -3.86
N LEU A 108 -2.72 -7.57 -4.24
CA LEU A 108 -1.80 -6.83 -3.38
C LEU A 108 -1.62 -5.39 -3.89
N VAL A 109 -1.61 -4.42 -2.97
CA VAL A 109 -1.23 -3.03 -3.20
C VAL A 109 -0.03 -2.74 -2.29
N VAL A 110 1.15 -2.61 -2.88
CA VAL A 110 2.41 -2.51 -2.15
C VAL A 110 2.86 -1.05 -2.11
N GLU A 111 2.81 -0.43 -0.93
CA GLU A 111 3.30 0.93 -0.75
C GLU A 111 4.81 0.93 -0.52
N LEU A 112 5.54 1.63 -1.37
CA LEU A 112 6.98 1.80 -1.26
C LEU A 112 7.30 3.03 -0.40
N LYS A 113 8.04 2.83 0.70
CA LYS A 113 8.44 3.88 1.63
C LYS A 113 9.82 4.43 1.24
N GLY A 114 9.83 5.65 0.73
CA GLY A 114 11.08 6.34 0.39
C GLY A 114 11.83 6.79 1.63
N VAL A 115 13.12 6.50 1.65
CA VAL A 115 14.04 6.98 2.69
C VAL A 115 15.28 7.52 1.99
N PRO A 116 15.42 8.85 1.82
CA PRO A 116 16.52 9.43 1.06
C PRO A 116 17.89 8.91 1.50
N GLY A 117 18.62 8.30 0.56
CA GLY A 117 19.94 7.68 0.79
C GLY A 117 19.89 6.23 1.26
N TYR A 118 18.70 5.64 1.49
CA TYR A 118 18.55 4.24 1.92
C TYR A 118 17.55 3.44 1.07
N ASP A 119 16.86 4.07 0.12
CA ASP A 119 15.84 3.49 -0.76
C ASP A 119 16.35 3.21 -2.19
N GLU A 120 17.63 3.37 -2.44
CA GLU A 120 18.20 3.15 -3.77
C GLU A 120 17.88 1.73 -4.28
N GLY A 121 17.22 1.67 -5.45
CA GLY A 121 16.81 0.42 -6.09
C GLY A 121 15.60 -0.27 -5.46
N LEU A 122 14.92 0.31 -4.48
CA LEU A 122 13.68 -0.24 -3.90
C LEU A 122 12.66 -0.57 -5.00
N VAL A 123 12.40 0.38 -5.91
CA VAL A 123 11.44 0.19 -7.02
C VAL A 123 11.84 -0.99 -7.90
N ALA A 124 13.13 -1.09 -8.29
CA ALA A 124 13.60 -2.14 -9.17
C ALA A 124 13.52 -3.53 -8.52
N ILE A 125 13.94 -3.63 -7.25
CA ILE A 125 13.91 -4.90 -6.50
C ILE A 125 12.46 -5.39 -6.34
N VAL A 126 11.56 -4.53 -5.87
CA VAL A 126 10.15 -4.89 -5.70
C VAL A 126 9.51 -5.18 -7.07
N GLY A 127 9.79 -4.38 -8.10
CA GLY A 127 9.31 -4.61 -9.46
C GLY A 127 9.68 -5.99 -9.99
N GLU A 128 10.93 -6.43 -9.81
CA GLU A 128 11.38 -7.76 -10.22
C GLU A 128 10.73 -8.91 -9.43
N MET A 129 10.46 -8.70 -8.14
CA MET A 129 9.70 -9.67 -7.33
C MET A 129 8.27 -9.81 -7.83
N LEU A 130 7.58 -8.68 -8.07
CA LEU A 130 6.20 -8.67 -8.52
C LEU A 130 6.02 -9.17 -9.96
N LYS A 131 7.00 -9.03 -10.84
CA LYS A 131 6.99 -9.67 -12.17
C LYS A 131 6.95 -11.20 -12.11
N ARG A 132 7.54 -11.79 -11.08
CA ARG A 132 7.55 -13.26 -10.88
C ARG A 132 6.34 -13.75 -10.10
N TYR A 133 5.65 -12.84 -9.43
CA TYR A 133 4.45 -13.15 -8.67
C TYR A 133 3.26 -13.46 -9.61
N LYS A 134 2.54 -14.52 -9.33
CA LYS A 134 1.43 -14.98 -10.18
C LYS A 134 0.10 -14.24 -9.89
N GLY A 135 0.02 -13.53 -8.79
CA GLY A 135 -1.17 -12.78 -8.38
C GLY A 135 -1.26 -11.41 -9.02
N LYS A 136 -2.38 -10.74 -8.80
CA LYS A 136 -2.56 -9.33 -9.15
C LYS A 136 -1.85 -8.46 -8.10
N ALA A 137 -0.98 -7.56 -8.56
CA ALA A 137 -0.27 -6.65 -7.68
C ALA A 137 -0.07 -5.28 -8.33
N ALA A 138 -0.03 -4.25 -7.52
CA ALA A 138 0.32 -2.89 -7.89
C ALA A 138 1.29 -2.31 -6.86
N ILE A 139 2.04 -1.30 -7.24
CA ILE A 139 2.90 -0.50 -6.35
C ILE A 139 2.34 0.91 -6.23
N MET A 140 2.56 1.54 -5.09
CA MET A 140 2.23 2.96 -4.89
C MET A 140 3.23 3.61 -3.95
N SER A 141 3.27 4.95 -3.92
CA SER A 141 4.07 5.70 -2.97
C SER A 141 3.56 7.12 -2.80
N PHE A 142 3.80 7.71 -1.63
CA PHE A 142 3.73 9.16 -1.40
C PHE A 142 4.94 9.89 -2.00
N ASP A 143 6.05 9.18 -2.14
CA ASP A 143 7.35 9.74 -2.47
C ASP A 143 7.47 9.94 -3.98
N HIS A 144 7.33 11.17 -4.43
CA HIS A 144 7.31 11.53 -5.84
C HIS A 144 8.56 11.06 -6.59
N TRP A 145 9.72 10.95 -5.94
CA TRP A 145 10.94 10.43 -6.58
C TRP A 145 10.84 8.93 -6.87
N LEU A 146 10.20 8.13 -5.99
CA LEU A 146 9.93 6.72 -6.27
C LEU A 146 8.90 6.55 -7.38
N VAL A 147 7.82 7.35 -7.34
CA VAL A 147 6.76 7.30 -8.37
C VAL A 147 7.32 7.61 -9.76
N ARG A 148 8.25 8.57 -9.88
CA ARG A 148 8.93 8.87 -11.15
C ARG A 148 9.73 7.69 -11.71
N ASP A 149 10.24 6.84 -10.83
CA ASP A 149 11.05 5.70 -11.23
C ASP A 149 10.21 4.46 -11.61
N PHE A 150 8.91 4.42 -11.27
CA PHE A 150 8.03 3.27 -11.56
C PHE A 150 8.04 2.82 -13.03
N PRO A 151 7.87 3.71 -14.03
CA PRO A 151 7.84 3.29 -15.43
C PRO A 151 9.16 2.65 -15.90
N LYS A 152 10.28 3.13 -15.38
CA LYS A 152 11.63 2.69 -15.77
C LYS A 152 12.03 1.42 -15.00
N ASP A 153 11.84 1.39 -13.68
CA ASP A 153 12.45 0.39 -12.81
C ASP A 153 11.49 -0.76 -12.44
N ALA A 154 10.17 -0.56 -12.60
CA ALA A 154 9.15 -1.60 -12.45
C ALA A 154 8.23 -1.70 -13.68
N PRO A 155 8.77 -1.79 -14.93
CA PRO A 155 7.95 -1.78 -16.13
C PRO A 155 6.96 -2.96 -16.14
N GLY A 156 5.68 -2.64 -16.45
CA GLY A 156 4.59 -3.61 -16.50
C GLY A 156 3.88 -3.86 -15.15
N ILE A 157 4.39 -3.32 -14.05
CA ILE A 157 3.68 -3.30 -12.76
C ILE A 157 2.86 -2.00 -12.69
N PRO A 158 1.54 -2.05 -12.42
CA PRO A 158 0.75 -0.85 -12.26
C PRO A 158 1.26 0.01 -11.11
N GLY A 159 1.60 1.28 -11.40
CA GLY A 159 2.09 2.24 -10.42
C GLY A 159 1.03 3.27 -10.06
N GLY A 160 0.87 3.59 -8.78
CA GLY A 160 -0.06 4.56 -8.26
C GLY A 160 0.61 5.68 -7.47
N LEU A 161 -0.06 6.84 -7.43
CA LEU A 161 0.29 7.93 -6.53
C LEU A 161 -0.56 7.82 -5.26
N THR A 162 0.09 7.73 -4.10
CA THR A 162 -0.57 7.94 -2.81
C THR A 162 -0.48 9.42 -2.45
N ALA A 163 -1.62 10.04 -2.11
CA ALA A 163 -1.68 11.49 -1.93
C ALA A 163 -2.74 11.94 -0.92
N TYR A 164 -2.59 13.17 -0.45
CA TYR A 164 -3.52 13.82 0.48
C TYR A 164 -3.49 15.34 0.30
N GLY A 165 -4.41 16.03 0.96
CA GLY A 165 -4.46 17.48 1.04
C GLY A 165 -5.38 18.12 0.02
N ARG A 166 -5.77 19.39 0.33
CA ARG A 166 -6.70 20.21 -0.46
C ARG A 166 -6.10 21.53 -0.90
N ASP A 167 -4.90 21.87 -0.42
CA ASP A 167 -4.27 23.12 -0.79
C ASP A 167 -3.74 23.07 -2.23
N ASN A 168 -3.73 24.23 -2.89
CA ASN A 168 -3.38 24.33 -4.31
C ASN A 168 -1.97 23.84 -4.61
N ARG A 169 -1.00 24.04 -3.71
CA ARG A 169 0.38 23.64 -3.93
C ARG A 169 0.52 22.11 -4.01
N LEU A 170 -0.15 21.40 -3.10
CA LEU A 170 -0.17 19.93 -3.10
C LEU A 170 -0.89 19.42 -4.36
N ILE A 171 -2.05 19.98 -4.67
CA ILE A 171 -2.82 19.61 -5.87
C ILE A 171 -2.03 19.82 -7.14
N GLU A 172 -1.32 20.94 -7.31
CA GLU A 172 -0.44 21.19 -8.45
C GLU A 172 0.70 20.16 -8.53
N ALA A 173 1.31 19.80 -7.40
CA ALA A 173 2.33 18.77 -7.35
C ALA A 173 1.77 17.39 -7.78
N HIS A 174 0.54 17.06 -7.36
CA HIS A 174 -0.12 15.80 -7.79
C HIS A 174 -0.43 15.80 -9.29
N PHE A 175 -0.89 16.93 -9.85
CA PHE A 175 -1.08 17.05 -11.30
C PHE A 175 0.23 16.85 -12.08
N ALA A 176 1.36 17.35 -11.57
CA ALA A 176 2.65 17.14 -12.20
C ALA A 176 3.05 15.65 -12.27
N MET A 177 2.61 14.83 -11.32
CA MET A 177 2.89 13.39 -11.31
C MET A 177 2.19 12.62 -12.43
N LEU A 178 1.14 13.16 -13.06
CA LEU A 178 0.47 12.53 -14.20
C LEU A 178 1.40 12.35 -15.42
N ALA A 179 2.53 13.04 -15.46
CA ALA A 179 3.55 12.85 -16.49
C ALA A 179 4.33 11.51 -16.37
N HIS A 180 4.10 10.72 -15.31
CA HIS A 180 4.88 9.52 -14.99
C HIS A 180 4.06 8.22 -15.08
N ASP A 181 3.19 8.11 -16.07
CA ASP A 181 2.42 6.89 -16.42
C ASP A 181 1.66 6.28 -15.23
N LEU A 182 1.04 7.11 -14.40
CA LEU A 182 0.21 6.64 -13.29
C LEU A 182 -0.94 5.76 -13.81
N ALA A 183 -1.11 4.61 -13.17
CA ALA A 183 -2.18 3.67 -13.47
C ALA A 183 -3.40 3.84 -12.56
N PHE A 184 -3.21 4.37 -11.35
CA PHE A 184 -4.26 4.66 -10.38
C PHE A 184 -3.81 5.72 -9.37
N THR A 185 -4.74 6.15 -8.52
CA THR A 185 -4.46 7.06 -7.41
C THR A 185 -5.05 6.50 -6.12
N SER A 186 -4.31 6.60 -5.01
CA SER A 186 -4.75 6.34 -3.65
C SER A 186 -4.80 7.67 -2.90
N TYR A 187 -6.01 8.14 -2.50
CA TYR A 187 -6.17 9.49 -1.95
C TYR A 187 -6.84 9.50 -0.59
N ALA A 188 -6.39 10.39 0.31
CA ALA A 188 -6.97 10.53 1.64
C ALA A 188 -8.47 10.80 1.58
N ALA A 189 -9.29 9.94 2.18
CA ALA A 189 -10.75 10.03 2.13
C ALA A 189 -11.26 11.35 2.71
N GLY A 190 -10.65 11.85 3.79
CA GLY A 190 -10.99 13.11 4.44
C GLY A 190 -10.74 14.35 3.58
N ASP A 191 -9.97 14.22 2.50
CA ASP A 191 -9.65 15.32 1.59
C ASP A 191 -10.53 15.34 0.32
N LEU A 192 -11.56 14.52 0.28
CA LEU A 192 -12.54 14.51 -0.80
C LEU A 192 -13.73 15.47 -0.49
N PRO A 193 -14.35 16.08 -1.52
CA PRO A 193 -13.91 16.11 -2.91
C PRO A 193 -12.73 17.05 -3.14
N ASN A 194 -11.94 16.80 -4.18
CA ASN A 194 -10.92 17.74 -4.66
C ASN A 194 -10.75 17.68 -6.19
N PRO A 195 -10.16 18.75 -6.80
CA PRO A 195 -10.05 18.86 -8.25
C PRO A 195 -9.19 17.78 -8.91
N PHE A 196 -8.12 17.33 -8.24
CA PHE A 196 -7.23 16.31 -8.78
C PHE A 196 -7.97 14.96 -8.91
N VAL A 197 -8.62 14.51 -7.83
CA VAL A 197 -9.38 13.25 -7.84
C VAL A 197 -10.51 13.29 -8.87
N SER A 198 -11.28 14.38 -8.93
CA SER A 198 -12.32 14.54 -9.94
C SER A 198 -11.75 14.45 -11.37
N PHE A 199 -10.61 15.08 -11.62
CA PHE A 199 -9.98 15.05 -12.94
C PHE A 199 -9.51 13.63 -13.32
N VAL A 200 -8.74 12.95 -12.46
CA VAL A 200 -8.20 11.61 -12.77
C VAL A 200 -9.31 10.59 -12.96
N ARG A 201 -10.33 10.63 -12.11
CA ARG A 201 -11.46 9.70 -12.19
C ARG A 201 -12.36 9.98 -13.40
N GLU A 202 -12.79 11.22 -13.57
CA GLU A 202 -13.82 11.57 -14.54
C GLU A 202 -13.28 11.81 -15.96
N LYS A 203 -12.09 12.40 -16.09
CA LYS A 203 -11.48 12.74 -17.38
C LYS A 203 -10.54 11.66 -17.88
N LEU A 204 -9.65 11.17 -17.00
CA LEU A 204 -8.69 10.14 -17.40
C LEU A 204 -9.24 8.71 -17.26
N LYS A 205 -10.39 8.53 -16.57
CA LYS A 205 -10.96 7.21 -16.27
C LYS A 205 -9.99 6.31 -15.51
N MET A 206 -9.14 6.92 -14.72
CA MET A 206 -8.16 6.25 -13.89
C MET A 206 -8.82 5.82 -12.58
N PRO A 207 -8.61 4.58 -12.10
CA PRO A 207 -9.15 4.13 -10.81
C PRO A 207 -8.64 4.98 -9.66
N VAL A 208 -9.53 5.26 -8.71
CA VAL A 208 -9.21 5.95 -7.46
C VAL A 208 -9.61 5.08 -6.28
N ILE A 209 -8.65 4.74 -5.42
CA ILE A 209 -8.92 4.14 -4.11
C ILE A 209 -8.70 5.20 -3.03
N THR A 210 -9.34 5.04 -1.87
CA THR A 210 -9.17 5.98 -0.75
C THR A 210 -8.49 5.32 0.44
N TRP A 211 -7.88 6.13 1.31
CA TRP A 211 -7.26 5.74 2.58
C TRP A 211 -7.46 6.83 3.63
N THR A 212 -7.45 6.58 4.91
CA THR A 212 -7.84 5.32 5.51
C THR A 212 -9.28 5.46 5.94
N VAL A 213 -10.10 4.50 5.56
CA VAL A 213 -11.55 4.52 5.84
C VAL A 213 -11.80 3.75 7.12
N HIS A 214 -12.39 4.44 8.13
CA HIS A 214 -12.60 3.89 9.47
C HIS A 214 -14.08 3.77 9.87
N ASP A 215 -14.97 4.45 9.15
CA ASP A 215 -16.38 4.58 9.54
C ASP A 215 -17.31 4.77 8.33
N GLN A 216 -18.61 4.70 8.57
CA GLN A 216 -19.62 4.83 7.53
C GLN A 216 -19.58 6.18 6.80
N PRO A 217 -19.39 7.35 7.45
CA PRO A 217 -19.24 8.62 6.73
C PRO A 217 -18.07 8.60 5.72
N ALA A 218 -16.94 7.99 6.06
CA ALA A 218 -15.80 7.85 5.14
C ALA A 218 -16.09 6.85 4.01
N VAL A 219 -16.86 5.78 4.26
CA VAL A 219 -17.36 4.87 3.23
C VAL A 219 -18.23 5.62 2.23
N ASP A 220 -19.24 6.37 2.73
CA ASP A 220 -20.17 7.14 1.89
C ASP A 220 -19.43 8.19 1.05
N LEU A 221 -18.45 8.87 1.64
CA LEU A 221 -17.62 9.84 0.94
C LEU A 221 -16.77 9.16 -0.16
N THR A 222 -16.18 8.00 0.14
CA THR A 222 -15.42 7.21 -0.82
C THR A 222 -16.25 6.86 -2.04
N PHE A 223 -17.38 6.21 -1.88
CA PHE A 223 -18.19 5.76 -3.01
C PHE A 223 -18.90 6.89 -3.77
N LYS A 224 -18.98 8.06 -3.16
CA LYS A 224 -19.42 9.27 -3.89
C LYS A 224 -18.34 9.82 -4.83
N TYR A 225 -17.07 9.77 -4.46
CA TYR A 225 -16.00 10.48 -5.17
C TYR A 225 -14.87 9.60 -5.67
N ALA A 226 -14.79 8.33 -5.27
CA ALA A 226 -13.78 7.37 -5.63
C ALA A 226 -14.42 6.02 -6.04
N ASP A 227 -13.61 4.97 -6.19
CA ASP A 227 -14.07 3.69 -6.75
C ASP A 227 -13.96 2.54 -5.76
N GLN A 228 -13.07 2.62 -4.78
CA GLN A 228 -12.89 1.63 -3.73
C GLN A 228 -12.17 2.24 -2.51
N MET A 229 -12.22 1.56 -1.38
CA MET A 229 -11.62 1.99 -0.11
C MET A 229 -10.48 1.09 0.34
N THR A 230 -9.48 1.70 0.99
CA THR A 230 -8.54 1.05 1.88
C THR A 230 -9.01 1.31 3.31
N PHE A 231 -9.38 0.25 4.02
CA PHE A 231 -10.09 0.30 5.31
C PHE A 231 -9.31 -0.30 6.46
N GLU A 232 -9.61 0.13 7.67
CA GLU A 232 -9.18 -0.52 8.91
C GLU A 232 -10.19 -0.29 10.05
N GLY A 233 -10.12 -1.12 11.12
CA GLY A 233 -10.94 -0.97 12.32
C GLY A 233 -12.37 -1.52 12.23
N PHE A 234 -12.80 -1.97 11.07
CA PHE A 234 -14.07 -2.66 10.84
C PHE A 234 -13.92 -3.67 9.70
N GLU A 235 -14.93 -4.51 9.49
CA GLU A 235 -14.96 -5.46 8.37
C GLU A 235 -16.11 -5.08 7.43
N PRO A 236 -15.81 -4.45 6.26
CA PRO A 236 -16.85 -4.15 5.27
C PRO A 236 -17.33 -5.40 4.56
N ASP A 237 -18.59 -5.38 4.13
CA ASP A 237 -19.12 -6.43 3.25
C ASP A 237 -18.37 -6.42 1.91
N LEU A 238 -18.15 -7.61 1.33
CA LEU A 238 -17.56 -7.77 0.00
C LEU A 238 -18.54 -7.40 -1.13
N VAL A 239 -19.74 -6.99 -0.78
CA VAL A 239 -20.78 -6.63 -1.75
C VAL A 239 -20.36 -5.36 -2.48
N LYS A 240 -20.31 -5.45 -3.80
CA LYS A 240 -20.15 -4.29 -4.67
C LYS A 240 -21.21 -3.27 -4.32
N VAL A 241 -20.78 -2.08 -3.94
CA VAL A 241 -21.66 -0.92 -4.02
C VAL A 241 -21.90 -0.69 -5.51
N ALA A 242 -23.13 -0.91 -5.93
CA ALA A 242 -23.58 -0.83 -7.33
C ALA A 242 -23.52 0.60 -7.86
#